data_1fc0898ce70824a584b331bfabfd796e
#
_entry.id   1fc0898ce70824a584b331bfabfd796e
#
_cell.length_a   1.000
_cell.length_b   1.000
_cell.length_c   1.000
_cell.angle_alpha   90.00
_cell.angle_beta   90.00
_cell.angle_gamma   90.00
#
_symmetry.space_group_name_H-M   'P 1'
#
loop_
_entity.id
_entity.type
_entity.pdbx_description
1 polymer ?
#
loop_
_entity_poly.entity_id
_entity_poly.type
_entity_poly.pdbx_seq_one_letter_code
_entity_poly.pdbx_strand_id
1 'polypeptide(L)'
;FFFSSRRRHTRYISVTGVQTCALPICEDLLIDSEVRAEIMLKLGFGRSTFRFAVPISAASNADESWLGGKRIATSYPGILSRALNQHNISAQIVPLDGAVESSIKLGVADAIADVVSTGTTLRQAGLAIIGKPILESEAVLISAKKVGDEGANLIRRLNGVIIARQYVLMDYDIKSELIDQACAITPGFESPTISPLRTEGWSAVRAMVPRKIAQKVMDDLWSIGARGILVTDIHACRL
;
A
#
# COMPACT_ATOMS: atom_id res chain seq x y z
N PHE A 1 6.78 -14.43 6.67
CA PHE A 1 7.71 -13.33 6.91
C PHE A 1 7.03 -12.32 7.83
N PHE A 2 7.38 -12.34 9.12
CA PHE A 2 6.92 -11.35 10.08
C PHE A 2 7.82 -10.12 9.96
N PHE A 3 7.30 -9.02 9.42
CA PHE A 3 7.95 -7.73 9.51
C PHE A 3 7.75 -7.19 10.93
N SER A 4 8.76 -7.34 11.77
CA SER A 4 8.80 -6.68 13.07
C SER A 4 9.08 -5.20 12.85
N SER A 5 8.18 -4.32 13.28
CA SER A 5 8.28 -2.85 13.22
C SER A 5 9.35 -2.26 14.18
N ARG A 6 10.36 -3.03 14.56
CA ARG A 6 11.37 -2.59 15.54
C ARG A 6 12.57 -1.97 14.87
N ARG A 7 13.10 -0.89 15.44
CA ARG A 7 14.37 -0.18 15.14
C ARG A 7 15.59 -1.07 14.83
N ARG A 8 15.53 -2.38 15.02
CA ARG A 8 16.57 -3.33 14.62
C ARG A 8 16.86 -3.31 13.11
N HIS A 9 15.92 -2.87 12.27
CA HIS A 9 16.13 -2.86 10.82
C HIS A 9 17.04 -1.74 10.35
N THR A 10 17.04 -0.57 10.99
CA THR A 10 18.01 0.49 10.69
C THR A 10 19.44 0.11 11.09
N ARG A 11 19.62 -0.70 12.13
CA ARG A 11 20.93 -1.28 12.48
C ARG A 11 21.37 -2.38 11.50
N TYR A 12 20.44 -3.12 10.87
CA TYR A 12 20.79 -4.17 9.90
C TYR A 12 21.44 -3.61 8.63
N ILE A 13 21.12 -2.40 8.23
CA ILE A 13 21.78 -1.74 7.08
C ILE A 13 23.27 -1.47 7.38
N SER A 14 23.63 -1.30 8.66
CA SER A 14 25.01 -0.99 9.08
C SER A 14 25.79 -2.19 9.60
N VAL A 15 25.14 -3.29 10.01
CA VAL A 15 25.77 -4.37 10.80
C VAL A 15 26.13 -5.61 9.98
N THR A 16 25.45 -5.88 8.87
CA THR A 16 25.67 -7.17 8.16
C THR A 16 26.77 -7.18 7.11
N GLY A 17 27.38 -6.04 6.78
CA GLY A 17 28.40 -5.98 5.72
C GLY A 17 27.89 -6.50 4.36
N VAL A 18 26.65 -6.95 4.26
CA VAL A 18 26.02 -7.38 3.03
C VAL A 18 25.69 -6.13 2.24
N GLN A 19 26.40 -5.90 1.16
CA GLN A 19 26.14 -4.84 0.20
C GLN A 19 24.87 -5.18 -0.61
N THR A 20 23.70 -5.24 0.06
CA THR A 20 22.42 -5.30 -0.66
C THR A 20 22.12 -3.92 -1.22
N CYS A 21 22.10 -3.83 -2.54
CA CYS A 21 21.84 -2.59 -3.25
C CYS A 21 20.39 -2.09 -3.04
N ALA A 22 19.48 -2.95 -2.56
CA ALA A 22 18.08 -2.62 -2.37
C ALA A 22 17.46 -3.43 -1.22
N LEU A 23 16.65 -2.78 -0.38
CA LEU A 23 16.00 -3.38 0.79
C LEU A 23 14.50 -3.05 0.80
N PRO A 24 13.60 -4.03 1.06
CA PRO A 24 12.21 -3.74 1.34
C PRO A 24 12.07 -3.16 2.76
N ILE A 25 11.36 -2.04 2.88
CA ILE A 25 11.09 -1.35 4.14
C ILE A 25 9.70 -0.70 4.07
N CYS A 26 9.09 -0.40 5.22
CA CYS A 26 7.91 0.45 5.26
C CYS A 26 8.31 1.91 5.05
N GLU A 27 7.55 2.65 4.25
CA GLU A 27 7.84 4.04 3.90
C GLU A 27 7.87 4.96 5.14
N ASP A 28 7.02 4.68 6.14
CA ASP A 28 7.01 5.38 7.43
C ASP A 28 8.36 5.27 8.17
N LEU A 29 8.97 4.09 8.20
CA LEU A 29 10.28 3.89 8.82
C LEU A 29 11.39 4.65 8.08
N LEU A 30 11.33 4.71 6.75
CA LEU A 30 12.26 5.50 5.95
C LEU A 30 12.13 6.98 6.29
N ILE A 31 10.90 7.47 6.37
CA ILE A 31 10.60 8.87 6.68
C ILE A 31 11.01 9.21 8.11
N ASP A 32 10.73 8.35 9.10
CA ASP A 32 11.06 8.60 10.51
C ASP A 32 12.55 8.61 10.76
N SER A 33 13.29 7.69 10.12
CA SER A 33 14.73 7.51 10.32
C SER A 33 15.60 8.59 9.69
N GLU A 34 15.04 9.43 8.80
CA GLU A 34 15.78 10.48 8.05
C GLU A 34 16.96 9.93 7.23
N VAL A 35 16.97 8.63 6.96
CA VAL A 35 18.02 7.99 6.15
C VAL A 35 17.91 8.47 4.71
N ARG A 36 19.04 8.87 4.14
CA ARG A 36 19.13 9.24 2.72
C ARG A 36 19.11 7.97 1.86
N ALA A 37 17.94 7.60 1.38
CA ALA A 37 17.75 6.52 0.42
C ALA A 37 16.70 6.91 -0.61
N GLU A 38 16.83 6.35 -1.80
CA GLU A 38 15.90 6.59 -2.91
C GLU A 38 14.88 5.44 -2.95
N ILE A 39 13.59 5.78 -3.08
CA ILE A 39 12.54 4.79 -3.29
C ILE A 39 12.60 4.34 -4.75
N MET A 40 12.95 3.07 -4.95
CA MET A 40 13.09 2.46 -6.27
C MET A 40 11.78 1.87 -6.78
N LEU A 41 10.92 1.38 -5.87
CA LEU A 41 9.67 0.73 -6.24
C LEU A 41 8.71 0.71 -5.05
N LYS A 42 7.45 1.06 -5.28
CA LYS A 42 6.34 0.81 -4.36
C LYS A 42 5.82 -0.61 -4.57
N LEU A 43 5.70 -1.37 -3.47
CA LEU A 43 5.42 -2.81 -3.55
C LEU A 43 3.92 -3.13 -3.54
N GLY A 44 3.06 -2.15 -3.24
CA GLY A 44 1.60 -2.27 -3.28
C GLY A 44 0.98 -3.09 -2.16
N PHE A 45 1.74 -3.43 -1.11
CA PHE A 45 1.25 -4.15 0.06
C PHE A 45 1.76 -3.50 1.36
N GLY A 46 1.29 -3.99 2.52
CA GLY A 46 1.67 -3.45 3.83
C GLY A 46 1.17 -2.03 4.05
N ARG A 47 0.05 -1.66 3.42
CA ARG A 47 -0.52 -0.32 3.54
C ARG A 47 -0.98 -0.05 4.96
N SER A 48 -0.61 1.11 5.45
CA SER A 48 -0.95 1.63 6.77
C SER A 48 -1.08 3.14 6.73
N THR A 49 -1.65 3.70 7.79
CA THR A 49 -1.73 5.15 7.96
C THR A 49 -1.17 5.53 9.31
N PHE A 50 -0.41 6.60 9.39
CA PHE A 50 0.00 7.18 10.67
C PHE A 50 -1.09 8.14 11.16
N ARG A 51 -1.62 7.91 12.36
CA ARG A 51 -2.82 8.57 12.87
C ARG A 51 -2.68 8.98 14.32
N PHE A 52 -3.36 10.07 14.69
CA PHE A 52 -3.62 10.37 16.10
C PHE A 52 -4.75 9.50 16.64
N ALA A 53 -4.60 9.06 17.89
CA ALA A 53 -5.69 8.43 18.64
C ALA A 53 -5.68 8.92 20.10
N VAL A 54 -6.91 9.04 20.65
CA VAL A 54 -7.18 9.56 21.98
C VAL A 54 -8.10 8.58 22.72
N PRO A 55 -8.22 8.66 24.08
CA PRO A 55 -9.24 7.93 24.80
C PRO A 55 -10.63 8.15 24.20
N ILE A 56 -11.46 7.11 24.13
CA ILE A 56 -12.83 7.20 23.59
C ILE A 56 -13.64 8.26 24.36
N SER A 57 -13.39 8.41 25.67
CA SER A 57 -14.03 9.45 26.50
C SER A 57 -13.73 10.89 26.08
N ALA A 58 -12.61 11.12 25.41
CA ALA A 58 -12.22 12.44 24.91
C ALA A 58 -12.58 12.64 23.42
N ALA A 59 -12.84 11.56 22.67
CA ALA A 59 -12.93 11.59 21.22
C ALA A 59 -14.03 12.51 20.65
N SER A 60 -15.15 12.69 21.36
CA SER A 60 -16.24 13.56 20.92
C SER A 60 -15.86 15.04 20.85
N ASN A 61 -14.86 15.45 21.61
CA ASN A 61 -14.41 16.84 21.73
C ASN A 61 -12.96 17.03 21.27
N ALA A 62 -12.31 15.96 20.80
CA ALA A 62 -10.92 15.99 20.40
C ALA A 62 -10.81 16.13 18.89
N ASP A 63 -10.29 17.26 18.47
CA ASP A 63 -9.74 17.49 17.13
C ASP A 63 -8.20 17.63 17.23
N GLU A 64 -7.56 18.03 16.14
CA GLU A 64 -6.11 18.24 16.16
C GLU A 64 -5.68 19.36 17.11
N SER A 65 -6.52 20.37 17.36
CA SER A 65 -6.22 21.48 18.28
C SER A 65 -6.21 21.02 19.75
N TRP A 66 -6.97 19.97 20.08
CA TRP A 66 -6.99 19.37 21.41
C TRP A 66 -5.63 18.82 21.86
N LEU A 67 -4.78 18.48 20.89
CA LEU A 67 -3.43 17.94 21.15
C LEU A 67 -2.48 18.99 21.72
N GLY A 68 -2.82 20.27 21.67
CA GLY A 68 -2.00 21.35 22.25
C GLY A 68 -1.73 21.18 23.74
N GLY A 69 -0.45 21.23 24.12
CA GLY A 69 0.00 21.05 25.51
C GLY A 69 -0.07 19.60 26.03
N LYS A 70 -0.48 18.63 25.22
CA LYS A 70 -0.61 17.21 25.60
C LYS A 70 0.68 16.43 25.43
N ARG A 71 0.81 15.33 26.15
CA ARG A 71 1.86 14.31 25.99
C ARG A 71 1.38 13.31 24.95
N ILE A 72 2.12 13.15 23.85
CA ILE A 72 1.75 12.25 22.75
C ILE A 72 2.80 11.15 22.65
N ALA A 73 2.40 9.91 22.93
CA ALA A 73 3.28 8.76 22.81
C ALA A 73 3.36 8.26 21.37
N THR A 74 4.56 7.85 20.94
CA THR A 74 4.80 7.35 19.59
C THR A 74 6.05 6.49 19.49
N SER A 75 6.05 5.52 18.57
CA SER A 75 7.27 4.84 18.13
C SER A 75 7.97 5.56 16.95
N TYR A 76 7.38 6.67 16.45
CA TYR A 76 7.85 7.42 15.27
C TYR A 76 8.00 8.92 15.62
N PRO A 77 8.98 9.29 16.45
CA PRO A 77 9.12 10.67 16.92
C PRO A 77 9.46 11.66 15.80
N GLY A 78 10.15 11.23 14.74
CA GLY A 78 10.48 12.07 13.60
C GLY A 78 9.25 12.45 12.77
N ILE A 79 8.36 11.49 12.49
CA ILE A 79 7.10 11.76 11.79
C ILE A 79 6.22 12.68 12.64
N LEU A 80 6.06 12.36 13.92
CA LEU A 80 5.21 13.15 14.82
C LEU A 80 5.71 14.59 14.94
N SER A 81 7.02 14.79 15.11
CA SER A 81 7.60 16.14 15.20
C SER A 81 7.31 16.99 13.97
N ARG A 82 7.45 16.42 12.78
CA ARG A 82 7.12 17.11 11.52
C ARG A 82 5.64 17.45 11.43
N ALA A 83 4.77 16.51 11.79
CA ALA A 83 3.32 16.75 11.75
C ALA A 83 2.90 17.87 12.71
N LEU A 84 3.39 17.85 13.95
CA LEU A 84 3.12 18.90 14.94
C LEU A 84 3.58 20.28 14.45
N ASN A 85 4.78 20.36 13.86
CA ASN A 85 5.31 21.60 13.31
C ASN A 85 4.49 22.11 12.13
N GLN A 86 4.06 21.24 11.22
CA GLN A 86 3.23 21.61 10.07
C GLN A 86 1.86 22.17 10.46
N HIS A 87 1.29 21.65 11.55
CA HIS A 87 -0.01 22.08 12.08
C HIS A 87 0.11 23.18 13.17
N ASN A 88 1.34 23.65 13.47
CA ASN A 88 1.62 24.62 14.54
C ASN A 88 1.07 24.18 15.92
N ILE A 89 1.14 22.88 16.21
CA ILE A 89 0.70 22.30 17.47
C ILE A 89 1.92 22.16 18.41
N SER A 90 1.86 22.80 19.57
CA SER A 90 2.85 22.60 20.63
C SER A 90 2.40 21.46 21.52
N ALA A 91 3.11 20.32 21.48
CA ALA A 91 2.84 19.13 22.30
C ALA A 91 4.15 18.47 22.73
N GLN A 92 4.10 17.70 23.82
CA GLN A 92 5.27 16.95 24.30
C GLN A 92 5.30 15.56 23.64
N ILE A 93 6.37 15.24 22.94
CA ILE A 93 6.58 13.91 22.34
C ILE A 93 7.15 12.98 23.41
N VAL A 94 6.52 11.81 23.58
CA VAL A 94 6.97 10.74 24.46
C VAL A 94 7.38 9.53 23.58
N PRO A 95 8.69 9.36 23.31
CA PRO A 95 9.16 8.25 22.49
C PRO A 95 9.00 6.91 23.22
N LEU A 96 8.42 5.91 22.55
CA LEU A 96 8.27 4.54 23.09
C LEU A 96 8.69 3.50 22.05
N ASP A 97 9.29 2.41 22.50
CA ASP A 97 9.69 1.30 21.64
C ASP A 97 8.63 0.17 21.66
N GLY A 98 7.42 0.45 21.17
CA GLY A 98 6.28 -0.47 21.12
C GLY A 98 5.30 -0.30 22.28
N ALA A 99 4.17 -1.03 22.21
CA ALA A 99 3.06 -0.97 23.16
C ALA A 99 2.57 0.47 23.45
N VAL A 100 2.61 1.31 22.42
CA VAL A 100 2.25 2.74 22.50
C VAL A 100 0.83 2.94 23.03
N GLU A 101 -0.09 2.06 22.65
CA GLU A 101 -1.49 2.06 23.11
C GLU A 101 -1.67 1.87 24.62
N SER A 102 -0.68 1.25 25.27
CA SER A 102 -0.70 1.06 26.72
C SER A 102 -0.31 2.31 27.51
N SER A 103 0.39 3.25 26.89
CA SER A 103 0.92 4.47 27.52
C SER A 103 -0.16 5.33 28.19
N ILE A 104 -1.36 5.37 27.61
CA ILE A 104 -2.49 6.13 28.13
C ILE A 104 -2.99 5.50 29.45
N LYS A 105 -3.16 4.18 29.48
CA LYS A 105 -3.59 3.46 30.70
C LYS A 105 -2.58 3.61 31.83
N LEU A 106 -1.32 3.71 31.50
CA LEU A 106 -0.22 3.92 32.45
C LEU A 106 -0.06 5.38 32.88
N GLY A 107 -0.85 6.32 32.33
CA GLY A 107 -0.75 7.74 32.64
C GLY A 107 0.51 8.42 32.11
N VAL A 108 1.23 7.78 31.19
CA VAL A 108 2.48 8.30 30.60
C VAL A 108 2.18 9.30 29.49
N ALA A 109 1.08 9.13 28.76
CA ALA A 109 0.64 9.99 27.68
C ALA A 109 -0.85 10.28 27.74
N ASP A 110 -1.26 11.37 27.09
CA ASP A 110 -2.66 11.80 26.99
C ASP A 110 -3.26 11.42 25.64
N ALA A 111 -2.43 11.28 24.62
CA ALA A 111 -2.76 10.82 23.27
C ALA A 111 -1.65 9.92 22.73
N ILE A 112 -1.90 9.26 21.62
CA ILE A 112 -0.90 8.54 20.86
C ILE A 112 -0.88 8.97 19.41
N ALA A 113 0.27 8.79 18.75
CA ALA A 113 0.41 8.86 17.31
C ALA A 113 1.16 7.61 16.85
N ASP A 114 0.49 6.77 16.05
CA ASP A 114 1.07 5.47 15.67
C ASP A 114 0.54 4.99 14.31
N VAL A 115 1.19 3.96 13.80
CA VAL A 115 0.83 3.30 12.56
C VAL A 115 -0.42 2.44 12.76
N VAL A 116 -1.42 2.70 11.94
CA VAL A 116 -2.72 2.05 11.98
C VAL A 116 -2.99 1.34 10.66
N SER A 117 -3.21 0.03 10.70
CA SER A 117 -3.67 -0.75 9.56
C SER A 117 -5.20 -0.87 9.57
N THR A 118 -5.77 -1.56 10.57
CA THR A 118 -7.23 -1.76 10.69
C THR A 118 -7.87 -1.00 11.86
N GLY A 119 -7.06 -0.47 12.76
CA GLY A 119 -7.51 0.21 13.99
C GLY A 119 -8.09 -0.71 15.05
N THR A 120 -8.05 -2.03 14.86
CA THR A 120 -8.63 -3.00 15.82
C THR A 120 -7.90 -2.94 17.17
N THR A 121 -6.57 -2.91 17.17
CA THR A 121 -5.75 -2.84 18.40
C THR A 121 -6.06 -1.57 19.20
N LEU A 122 -6.21 -0.44 18.54
CA LEU A 122 -6.56 0.82 19.19
C LEU A 122 -7.94 0.77 19.84
N ARG A 123 -8.94 0.23 19.14
CA ARG A 123 -10.30 0.07 19.69
C ARG A 123 -10.30 -0.85 20.90
N GLN A 124 -9.57 -1.96 20.87
CA GLN A 124 -9.42 -2.88 22.02
C GLN A 124 -8.73 -2.21 23.21
N ALA A 125 -7.84 -1.26 22.96
CA ALA A 125 -7.19 -0.45 23.99
C ALA A 125 -8.09 0.66 24.55
N GLY A 126 -9.32 0.86 24.00
CA GLY A 126 -10.23 1.94 24.40
C GLY A 126 -9.89 3.29 23.78
N LEU A 127 -9.25 3.27 22.60
CA LEU A 127 -8.82 4.47 21.88
C LEU A 127 -9.63 4.67 20.61
N ALA A 128 -9.87 5.93 20.25
CA ALA A 128 -10.52 6.36 19.03
C ALA A 128 -9.54 7.19 18.17
N ILE A 129 -9.56 6.96 16.89
CA ILE A 129 -8.79 7.72 15.90
C ILE A 129 -9.45 9.10 15.72
N ILE A 130 -8.64 10.15 15.66
CA ILE A 130 -9.07 11.52 15.38
C ILE A 130 -8.36 12.08 14.14
N GLY A 131 -8.94 13.10 13.54
CA GLY A 131 -8.37 13.83 12.41
C GLY A 131 -8.19 13.00 11.13
N LYS A 132 -7.49 13.58 10.18
CA LYS A 132 -7.08 12.92 8.91
C LYS A 132 -5.82 12.08 9.10
N PRO A 133 -5.48 11.17 8.17
CA PRO A 133 -4.16 10.53 8.17
C PRO A 133 -3.04 11.57 8.10
N ILE A 134 -2.07 11.45 9.02
CA ILE A 134 -0.85 12.26 9.00
C ILE A 134 0.07 11.82 7.87
N LEU A 135 0.13 10.51 7.66
CA LEU A 135 0.94 9.88 6.63
C LEU A 135 0.25 8.60 6.16
N GLU A 136 0.27 8.37 4.85
CA GLU A 136 -0.03 7.06 4.26
C GLU A 136 1.29 6.36 3.93
N SER A 137 1.39 5.10 4.28
CA SER A 137 2.61 4.29 4.13
C SER A 137 2.30 2.96 3.45
N GLU A 138 3.24 2.48 2.68
CA GLU A 138 3.24 1.13 2.13
C GLU A 138 4.66 0.56 2.12
N ALA A 139 4.79 -0.73 1.83
CA ALA A 139 6.09 -1.35 1.65
C ALA A 139 6.75 -0.80 0.37
N VAL A 140 8.01 -0.38 0.50
CA VAL A 140 8.81 0.17 -0.60
C VAL A 140 10.15 -0.56 -0.72
N LEU A 141 10.70 -0.60 -1.91
CA LEU A 141 12.08 -1.03 -2.16
C LEU A 141 12.93 0.23 -2.22
N ILE A 142 13.95 0.31 -1.37
CA ILE A 142 14.86 1.46 -1.29
C ILE A 142 16.28 1.09 -1.67
N SER A 143 17.05 2.08 -2.12
CA SER A 143 18.50 1.95 -2.33
C SER A 143 19.22 3.17 -1.75
N ALA A 144 20.32 2.91 -1.03
CA ALA A 144 21.20 3.96 -0.52
C ALA A 144 22.21 4.45 -1.58
N LYS A 145 22.33 3.77 -2.71
CA LYS A 145 23.26 4.08 -3.80
C LYS A 145 22.57 3.99 -5.13
N LYS A 146 23.13 4.65 -6.15
CA LYS A 146 22.65 4.50 -7.53
C LYS A 146 22.71 3.04 -7.94
N VAL A 147 21.60 2.56 -8.49
CA VAL A 147 21.42 1.16 -8.88
C VAL A 147 22.07 0.92 -10.26
N GLY A 148 22.94 -0.07 -10.35
CA GLY A 148 23.52 -0.53 -11.63
C GLY A 148 22.54 -1.44 -12.39
N ASP A 149 23.00 -1.95 -13.55
CA ASP A 149 22.17 -2.72 -14.50
C ASP A 149 21.54 -3.99 -13.88
N GLU A 150 22.26 -4.70 -13.04
CA GLU A 150 21.73 -5.90 -12.35
C GLU A 150 20.59 -5.54 -11.40
N GLY A 151 20.74 -4.44 -10.65
CA GLY A 151 19.67 -3.95 -9.77
C GLY A 151 18.48 -3.42 -10.56
N ALA A 152 18.70 -2.74 -11.68
CA ALA A 152 17.62 -2.32 -12.56
C ALA A 152 16.85 -3.52 -13.13
N ASN A 153 17.55 -4.62 -13.47
CA ASN A 153 16.91 -5.85 -13.89
C ASN A 153 16.05 -6.48 -12.78
N LEU A 154 16.54 -6.47 -11.53
CA LEU A 154 15.79 -6.96 -10.38
C LEU A 154 14.52 -6.14 -10.16
N ILE A 155 14.62 -4.80 -10.22
CA ILE A 155 13.48 -3.90 -10.06
C ILE A 155 12.42 -4.17 -11.14
N ARG A 156 12.83 -4.31 -12.41
CA ARG A 156 11.91 -4.67 -13.51
C ARG A 156 11.22 -6.01 -13.27
N ARG A 157 11.95 -7.03 -12.75
CA ARG A 157 11.35 -8.33 -12.42
C ARG A 157 10.33 -8.22 -11.30
N LEU A 158 10.64 -7.49 -10.23
CA LEU A 158 9.73 -7.27 -9.11
C LEU A 158 8.48 -6.50 -9.55
N ASN A 159 8.65 -5.43 -10.34
CA ASN A 159 7.53 -4.68 -10.90
C ASN A 159 6.62 -5.57 -11.75
N GLY A 160 7.19 -6.42 -12.60
CA GLY A 160 6.42 -7.37 -13.39
C GLY A 160 5.59 -8.35 -12.55
N VAL A 161 6.10 -8.79 -11.40
CA VAL A 161 5.32 -9.63 -10.45
C VAL A 161 4.21 -8.82 -9.76
N ILE A 162 4.48 -7.56 -9.39
CA ILE A 162 3.48 -6.69 -8.75
C ILE A 162 2.31 -6.44 -9.72
N ILE A 163 2.61 -6.12 -10.99
CA ILE A 163 1.59 -5.91 -12.01
C ILE A 163 0.82 -7.21 -12.26
N ALA A 164 1.53 -8.34 -12.42
CA ALA A 164 0.90 -9.64 -12.62
C ALA A 164 -0.12 -9.99 -11.50
N ARG A 165 0.13 -9.58 -10.27
CA ARG A 165 -0.81 -9.77 -9.14
C ARG A 165 -2.01 -8.84 -9.17
N GLN A 166 -1.92 -7.70 -9.83
CA GLN A 166 -2.99 -6.71 -9.93
C GLN A 166 -3.96 -7.00 -11.07
N TYR A 167 -3.54 -7.80 -12.06
CA TYR A 167 -4.30 -8.13 -13.25
C TYR A 167 -4.55 -9.64 -13.37
N VAL A 168 -5.52 -9.97 -14.19
CA VAL A 168 -5.79 -11.31 -14.71
C VAL A 168 -5.81 -11.24 -16.23
N LEU A 169 -5.54 -12.35 -16.87
CA LEU A 169 -5.78 -12.51 -18.30
C LEU A 169 -7.19 -13.02 -18.49
N MET A 170 -8.00 -12.32 -19.26
CA MET A 170 -9.36 -12.69 -19.58
C MET A 170 -9.44 -13.03 -21.06
N ASP A 171 -9.94 -14.21 -21.36
CA ASP A 171 -10.23 -14.69 -22.73
C ASP A 171 -11.73 -14.87 -22.85
N TYR A 172 -12.30 -14.49 -23.99
CA TYR A 172 -13.71 -14.72 -24.27
C TYR A 172 -13.99 -14.69 -25.76
N ASP A 173 -15.11 -15.32 -26.17
CA ASP A 173 -15.60 -15.31 -27.53
C ASP A 173 -16.79 -14.35 -27.66
N ILE A 174 -16.80 -13.56 -28.71
CA ILE A 174 -17.88 -12.57 -28.98
C ILE A 174 -18.22 -12.55 -30.47
N LYS A 175 -19.45 -12.18 -30.81
CA LYS A 175 -19.80 -11.90 -32.20
C LYS A 175 -18.96 -10.75 -32.73
N SER A 176 -18.47 -10.89 -33.97
CA SER A 176 -17.57 -9.91 -34.59
C SER A 176 -18.18 -8.50 -34.68
N GLU A 177 -19.50 -8.41 -34.80
CA GLU A 177 -20.25 -7.13 -34.79
C GLU A 177 -20.24 -6.39 -33.44
N LEU A 178 -19.94 -7.09 -32.32
CA LEU A 178 -19.94 -6.55 -30.96
C LEU A 178 -18.52 -6.33 -30.40
N ILE A 179 -17.47 -6.51 -31.21
CA ILE A 179 -16.08 -6.39 -30.81
C ILE A 179 -15.78 -5.01 -30.16
N ASP A 180 -16.25 -3.94 -30.80
CA ASP A 180 -15.98 -2.58 -30.29
C ASP A 180 -16.62 -2.36 -28.93
N GLN A 181 -17.84 -2.87 -28.73
CA GLN A 181 -18.52 -2.80 -27.44
C GLN A 181 -17.80 -3.65 -26.37
N ALA A 182 -17.34 -4.83 -26.72
CA ALA A 182 -16.58 -5.71 -25.83
C ALA A 182 -15.21 -5.11 -25.46
N CYS A 183 -14.50 -4.54 -26.43
CA CYS A 183 -13.23 -3.87 -26.20
C CYS A 183 -13.36 -2.60 -25.34
N ALA A 184 -14.50 -1.92 -25.36
CA ALA A 184 -14.78 -0.81 -24.45
C ALA A 184 -14.90 -1.28 -22.99
N ILE A 185 -15.41 -2.52 -22.75
CA ILE A 185 -15.46 -3.13 -21.41
C ILE A 185 -14.07 -3.64 -20.99
N THR A 186 -13.31 -4.20 -21.93
CA THR A 186 -11.97 -4.77 -21.70
C THR A 186 -10.91 -4.10 -22.58
N PRO A 187 -10.55 -2.85 -22.31
CA PRO A 187 -9.57 -2.11 -23.12
C PRO A 187 -8.14 -2.70 -23.04
N GLY A 188 -7.93 -3.65 -22.12
CA GLY A 188 -6.62 -4.23 -21.88
C GLY A 188 -5.68 -3.29 -21.10
N PHE A 189 -4.41 -3.68 -20.97
CA PHE A 189 -3.37 -2.83 -20.39
C PHE A 189 -2.86 -1.81 -21.44
N GLU A 190 -2.55 -2.28 -22.65
CA GLU A 190 -2.23 -1.44 -23.82
C GLU A 190 -3.35 -1.52 -24.85
N SER A 191 -3.73 -2.76 -25.22
CA SER A 191 -4.78 -3.06 -26.20
C SER A 191 -5.19 -4.52 -26.07
N PRO A 192 -6.46 -4.89 -26.32
CA PRO A 192 -6.88 -6.29 -26.42
C PRO A 192 -6.34 -6.93 -27.69
N THR A 193 -6.05 -8.23 -27.62
CA THR A 193 -5.76 -9.06 -28.80
C THR A 193 -7.05 -9.62 -29.32
N ILE A 194 -7.29 -9.48 -30.64
CA ILE A 194 -8.48 -9.99 -31.31
C ILE A 194 -8.06 -11.02 -32.37
N SER A 195 -8.70 -12.17 -32.38
CA SER A 195 -8.42 -13.24 -33.34
C SER A 195 -9.73 -13.82 -33.89
N PRO A 196 -9.88 -14.00 -35.18
CA PRO A 196 -11.08 -14.64 -35.76
C PRO A 196 -11.17 -16.10 -35.30
N LEU A 197 -12.37 -16.55 -34.97
CA LEU A 197 -12.62 -17.96 -34.71
C LEU A 197 -12.89 -18.72 -36.01
N ARG A 198 -12.81 -20.06 -35.97
CA ARG A 198 -13.20 -20.93 -37.07
C ARG A 198 -14.69 -20.77 -37.41
N THR A 199 -15.51 -20.48 -36.40
CA THR A 199 -16.94 -20.18 -36.59
C THR A 199 -17.07 -18.79 -37.18
N GLU A 200 -17.60 -18.69 -38.37
CA GLU A 200 -17.80 -17.42 -39.07
C GLU A 200 -18.64 -16.43 -38.25
N GLY A 201 -18.27 -15.15 -38.25
CA GLY A 201 -18.95 -14.11 -37.51
C GLY A 201 -18.61 -14.08 -36.00
N TRP A 202 -17.64 -14.89 -35.55
CA TRP A 202 -17.18 -14.90 -34.16
C TRP A 202 -15.69 -14.61 -34.05
N SER A 203 -15.30 -13.94 -32.97
CA SER A 203 -13.92 -13.60 -32.65
C SER A 203 -13.61 -13.91 -31.18
N ALA A 204 -12.40 -14.41 -30.94
CA ALA A 204 -11.83 -14.49 -29.61
C ALA A 204 -11.14 -13.18 -29.25
N VAL A 205 -11.33 -12.71 -28.02
CA VAL A 205 -10.69 -11.52 -27.47
C VAL A 205 -9.91 -11.92 -26.23
N ARG A 206 -8.68 -11.42 -26.13
CA ARG A 206 -7.82 -11.58 -24.97
C ARG A 206 -7.39 -10.23 -24.46
N ALA A 207 -7.60 -9.97 -23.15
CA ALA A 207 -7.26 -8.71 -22.54
C ALA A 207 -6.75 -8.88 -21.09
N MET A 208 -5.85 -8.00 -20.66
CA MET A 208 -5.53 -7.87 -19.24
C MET A 208 -6.60 -7.02 -18.55
N VAL A 209 -7.19 -7.57 -17.48
CA VAL A 209 -8.26 -6.92 -16.71
C VAL A 209 -7.84 -6.76 -15.26
N PRO A 210 -8.10 -5.62 -14.62
CA PRO A 210 -7.80 -5.47 -13.20
C PRO A 210 -8.53 -6.53 -12.36
N ARG A 211 -7.78 -7.28 -11.56
CA ARG A 211 -8.30 -8.40 -10.75
C ARG A 211 -9.49 -8.01 -9.89
N LYS A 212 -9.47 -6.81 -9.33
CA LYS A 212 -10.52 -6.32 -8.41
C LYS A 212 -11.91 -6.23 -9.05
N ILE A 213 -11.97 -6.02 -10.36
CA ILE A 213 -13.22 -5.85 -11.10
C ILE A 213 -13.50 -7.01 -12.07
N ALA A 214 -12.67 -8.06 -12.07
CA ALA A 214 -12.76 -9.15 -13.03
C ALA A 214 -14.16 -9.81 -13.07
N GLN A 215 -14.76 -10.06 -11.90
CA GLN A 215 -16.11 -10.65 -11.83
C GLN A 215 -17.17 -9.76 -12.47
N LYS A 216 -17.16 -8.46 -12.15
CA LYS A 216 -18.07 -7.50 -12.77
C LYS A 216 -17.89 -7.45 -14.29
N VAL A 217 -16.65 -7.44 -14.76
CA VAL A 217 -16.33 -7.44 -16.19
C VAL A 217 -16.85 -8.70 -16.86
N MET A 218 -16.76 -9.88 -16.22
CA MET A 218 -17.37 -11.13 -16.74
C MET A 218 -18.89 -11.00 -16.89
N ASP A 219 -19.57 -10.42 -15.89
CA ASP A 219 -21.02 -10.21 -15.94
C ASP A 219 -21.41 -9.24 -17.05
N ASP A 220 -20.68 -8.12 -17.18
CA ASP A 220 -20.90 -7.12 -18.22
C ASP A 220 -20.69 -7.72 -19.62
N LEU A 221 -19.64 -8.50 -19.83
CA LEU A 221 -19.37 -9.21 -21.09
C LEU A 221 -20.46 -10.25 -21.41
N TRP A 222 -20.89 -11.01 -20.41
CA TRP A 222 -21.97 -12.00 -20.59
C TRP A 222 -23.24 -11.32 -21.03
N SER A 223 -23.58 -10.17 -20.48
CA SER A 223 -24.81 -9.43 -20.82
C SER A 223 -24.87 -8.95 -22.27
N ILE A 224 -23.72 -8.65 -22.88
CA ILE A 224 -23.62 -8.27 -24.29
C ILE A 224 -23.48 -9.47 -25.25
N GLY A 225 -23.49 -10.69 -24.72
CA GLY A 225 -23.49 -11.91 -25.53
C GLY A 225 -22.14 -12.62 -25.64
N ALA A 226 -21.11 -12.20 -24.90
CA ALA A 226 -19.87 -12.97 -24.83
C ALA A 226 -20.09 -14.37 -24.25
N ARG A 227 -19.29 -15.33 -24.71
CA ARG A 227 -19.31 -16.73 -24.29
C ARG A 227 -17.92 -17.24 -24.06
N GLY A 228 -17.80 -18.39 -23.38
CA GLY A 228 -16.50 -19.01 -23.11
C GLY A 228 -15.56 -18.10 -22.29
N ILE A 229 -16.11 -17.27 -21.39
CA ILE A 229 -15.32 -16.30 -20.63
C ILE A 229 -14.44 -17.03 -19.62
N LEU A 230 -13.13 -16.92 -19.79
CA LEU A 230 -12.12 -17.56 -18.94
C LEU A 230 -11.26 -16.51 -18.27
N VAL A 231 -10.89 -16.77 -17.02
CA VAL A 231 -9.97 -15.91 -16.25
C VAL A 231 -8.76 -16.74 -15.84
N THR A 232 -7.57 -16.26 -16.20
CA THR A 232 -6.31 -16.93 -15.91
C THR A 232 -5.40 -16.01 -15.10
N ASP A 233 -4.75 -16.57 -14.08
CA ASP A 233 -3.77 -15.85 -13.28
C ASP A 233 -2.48 -15.58 -14.07
N ILE A 234 -1.98 -14.36 -13.96
CA ILE A 234 -0.70 -13.98 -14.54
C ILE A 234 0.39 -14.18 -13.47
N HIS A 235 1.37 -15.03 -13.72
CA HIS A 235 2.46 -15.27 -12.77
C HIS A 235 3.55 -14.21 -12.85
N ALA A 236 3.87 -13.73 -14.04
CA ALA A 236 4.86 -12.68 -14.28
C ALA A 236 4.60 -12.01 -15.62
N CYS A 237 4.93 -10.74 -15.74
CA CYS A 237 4.90 -10.00 -17.00
C CYS A 237 6.13 -9.09 -17.12
N ARG A 238 6.31 -8.52 -18.31
CA ARG A 238 7.23 -7.42 -18.60
C ARG A 238 6.44 -6.41 -19.44
N LEU A 239 6.30 -5.21 -18.89
CA LEU A 239 5.58 -4.09 -19.50
C LEU A 239 6.49 -2.88 -19.46
#